data_8b48fb9e9de3283b6881739373ad9af1
#
_entry.id   8b48fb9e9de3283b6881739373ad9af1
#
_cell.length_a   1.000
_cell.length_b   1.000
_cell.length_c   1.000
_cell.angle_alpha   90.00
_cell.angle_beta   90.00
_cell.angle_gamma   90.00
#
_symmetry.space_group_name_H-M   'P 1'
#
loop_
_entity.id
_entity.type
_entity.pdbx_description
1 polymer ?
#
loop_
_entity_poly.entity_id
_entity_poly.type
_entity_poly.pdbx_seq_one_letter_code
_entity_poly.pdbx_strand_id
1 'polypeptide(L)'
;MRSLFILLCSVFFSGVAAQTDTLTVRIKGMRCDECAHKVMKVVRALPGIESLRSNTERRTTTIVFDRTKTCADSIEARLAATGRYKASPYSPADTLRRGMGLRIDDMHCQNCANKIVKRLEQIEGVDSLAPHVDKHYIFIRYDANRTCKDVIREAIGELGYTPVNYYSDPKVAFAYYNIPKEQATEETIDKLLVYSDAIDDANVNLKKGSLAVTYFKNELSADQLLEAAHQLGINAEMPAPHECKE
;
A
#
# COMPACT_ATOMS: atom_id res chain seq x y z
N MET A 1 -59.64 51.28 24.80
CA MET A 1 -58.76 50.85 23.71
C MET A 1 -57.43 50.40 24.35
N ARG A 2 -57.20 49.05 24.44
CA ARG A 2 -56.02 48.44 25.05
C ARG A 2 -55.09 48.02 23.92
N SER A 3 -53.96 48.72 23.72
CA SER A 3 -52.93 48.34 22.74
C SER A 3 -52.06 47.19 23.36
N LEU A 4 -52.12 46.06 22.73
CA LEU A 4 -51.29 44.89 23.01
C LEU A 4 -49.95 44.99 22.29
N PHE A 5 -48.85 45.27 22.99
CA PHE A 5 -47.50 45.25 22.43
C PHE A 5 -47.00 43.83 22.43
N ILE A 6 -46.95 43.23 21.24
CA ILE A 6 -46.32 41.91 21.05
C ILE A 6 -44.80 42.15 20.89
N LEU A 7 -44.04 41.78 21.92
CA LEU A 7 -42.58 41.78 21.92
C LEU A 7 -42.09 40.57 21.11
N LEU A 8 -41.63 40.78 19.88
CA LEU A 8 -41.08 39.78 19.02
C LEU A 8 -39.62 39.51 19.49
N CYS A 9 -39.44 38.42 20.26
CA CYS A 9 -38.11 37.97 20.70
C CYS A 9 -37.45 37.20 19.53
N SER A 10 -36.64 37.93 18.70
CA SER A 10 -35.84 37.32 17.66
C SER A 10 -34.65 36.58 18.30
N VAL A 11 -34.76 35.25 18.41
CA VAL A 11 -33.67 34.38 18.80
C VAL A 11 -32.69 34.32 17.61
N PHE A 12 -31.61 35.08 17.72
CA PHE A 12 -30.47 34.92 16.81
C PHE A 12 -29.79 33.59 17.14
N PHE A 13 -30.10 32.57 16.36
CA PHE A 13 -29.31 31.35 16.31
C PHE A 13 -27.98 31.71 15.60
N SER A 14 -26.97 32.11 16.38
CA SER A 14 -25.59 32.19 15.88
C SER A 14 -25.12 30.77 15.60
N GLY A 15 -25.28 30.32 14.35
CA GLY A 15 -24.67 29.08 13.89
C GLY A 15 -23.16 29.23 14.00
N VAL A 16 -22.56 28.57 14.99
CA VAL A 16 -21.12 28.43 15.07
C VAL A 16 -20.70 27.56 13.88
N ALA A 17 -20.23 28.22 12.81
CA ALA A 17 -19.63 27.53 11.70
C ALA A 17 -18.45 26.70 12.24
N ALA A 18 -18.46 25.40 12.07
CA ALA A 18 -17.34 24.54 12.42
C ALA A 18 -16.09 25.06 11.67
N GLN A 19 -15.07 25.49 12.40
CA GLN A 19 -13.80 25.92 11.81
C GLN A 19 -12.92 24.70 11.60
N THR A 20 -13.14 24.01 10.49
CA THR A 20 -12.36 22.84 10.10
C THR A 20 -10.95 23.22 9.67
N ASP A 21 -9.97 22.49 10.16
CA ASP A 21 -8.57 22.59 9.74
C ASP A 21 -8.03 21.21 9.31
N THR A 22 -6.95 21.22 8.54
CA THR A 22 -6.30 20.01 8.06
C THR A 22 -4.83 20.00 8.44
N LEU A 23 -4.43 18.98 9.18
CA LEU A 23 -3.05 18.75 9.60
C LEU A 23 -2.52 17.47 8.95
N THR A 24 -1.43 17.57 8.20
CA THR A 24 -0.69 16.38 7.75
C THR A 24 0.63 16.30 8.50
N VAL A 25 0.82 15.19 9.21
CA VAL A 25 2.04 14.93 9.98
C VAL A 25 2.70 13.63 9.55
N ARG A 26 4.02 13.61 9.63
CA ARG A 26 4.81 12.40 9.53
C ARG A 26 4.89 11.74 10.89
N ILE A 27 4.65 10.42 10.96
CA ILE A 27 4.59 9.70 12.23
C ILE A 27 5.73 8.70 12.32
N LYS A 28 6.71 9.00 13.17
CA LYS A 28 7.77 8.06 13.53
C LYS A 28 7.14 6.90 14.31
N GLY A 29 7.50 5.66 13.98
CA GLY A 29 6.94 4.45 14.60
C GLY A 29 5.81 3.80 13.81
N MET A 30 5.19 4.49 12.85
CA MET A 30 4.20 3.92 11.93
C MET A 30 4.92 3.23 10.76
N ARG A 31 4.92 1.90 10.73
CA ARG A 31 5.68 1.10 9.75
C ARG A 31 4.81 0.15 8.93
N CYS A 32 3.58 -0.10 9.35
CA CYS A 32 2.66 -1.08 8.79
C CYS A 32 1.22 -0.59 8.98
N ASP A 33 0.28 -1.26 8.33
CA ASP A 33 -1.14 -0.90 8.36
C ASP A 33 -1.74 -1.06 9.76
N GLU A 34 -1.35 -2.10 10.51
CA GLU A 34 -1.74 -2.23 11.91
C GLU A 34 -1.26 -1.05 12.77
N CYS A 35 -0.05 -0.54 12.50
CA CYS A 35 0.44 0.67 13.15
C CYS A 35 -0.40 1.89 12.76
N ALA A 36 -0.80 2.01 11.49
CA ALA A 36 -1.66 3.09 11.02
C ALA A 36 -3.04 3.03 11.69
N HIS A 37 -3.64 1.85 11.82
CA HIS A 37 -4.89 1.65 12.56
C HIS A 37 -4.78 2.07 14.03
N LYS A 38 -3.68 1.72 14.71
CA LYS A 38 -3.43 2.14 16.10
C LYS A 38 -3.29 3.66 16.20
N VAL A 39 -2.56 4.29 15.29
CA VAL A 39 -2.42 5.76 15.21
C VAL A 39 -3.80 6.42 15.02
N MET A 40 -4.58 5.95 14.04
CA MET A 40 -5.91 6.49 13.79
C MET A 40 -6.84 6.32 15.01
N LYS A 41 -6.79 5.18 15.69
CA LYS A 41 -7.58 4.94 16.92
C LYS A 41 -7.21 5.93 18.03
N VAL A 42 -5.92 6.21 18.24
CA VAL A 42 -5.42 7.13 19.26
C VAL A 42 -5.88 8.56 18.97
N VAL A 43 -5.79 9.00 17.71
CA VAL A 43 -6.17 10.36 17.30
C VAL A 43 -7.70 10.52 17.29
N ARG A 44 -8.45 9.51 16.85
CA ARG A 44 -9.93 9.55 16.81
C ARG A 44 -10.58 9.71 18.18
N ALA A 45 -9.86 9.38 19.26
CA ALA A 45 -10.34 9.57 20.62
C ALA A 45 -10.33 11.04 21.08
N LEU A 46 -9.73 11.96 20.31
CA LEU A 46 -9.79 13.40 20.58
C LEU A 46 -11.13 13.99 20.10
N PRO A 47 -11.66 15.00 20.79
CA PRO A 47 -12.87 15.67 20.38
C PRO A 47 -12.63 16.44 19.05
N GLY A 48 -13.66 16.52 18.22
CA GLY A 48 -13.62 17.31 16.98
C GLY A 48 -12.84 16.71 15.83
N ILE A 49 -12.39 15.46 15.90
CA ILE A 49 -11.77 14.77 14.76
C ILE A 49 -12.87 14.35 13.78
N GLU A 50 -12.81 14.87 12.57
CA GLU A 50 -13.80 14.65 11.51
C GLU A 50 -13.38 13.50 10.59
N SER A 51 -12.15 13.52 10.09
CA SER A 51 -11.61 12.46 9.24
C SER A 51 -10.13 12.20 9.46
N LEU A 52 -9.73 10.96 9.15
CA LEU A 52 -8.36 10.48 9.27
C LEU A 52 -8.00 9.64 8.05
N ARG A 53 -6.86 9.94 7.44
CA ARG A 53 -6.28 9.14 6.35
C ARG A 53 -4.81 8.92 6.60
N SER A 54 -4.40 7.68 6.77
CA SER A 54 -2.99 7.30 6.90
C SER A 54 -2.43 6.76 5.60
N ASN A 55 -1.15 7.06 5.35
CA ASN A 55 -0.36 6.47 4.28
C ASN A 55 0.89 5.84 4.91
N THR A 56 0.97 4.53 4.92
CA THR A 56 2.05 3.76 5.56
C THR A 56 3.36 3.89 4.81
N GLU A 57 3.33 4.03 3.50
CA GLU A 57 4.50 4.23 2.65
C GLU A 57 5.19 5.56 2.93
N ARG A 58 4.43 6.65 3.00
CA ARG A 58 4.91 7.98 3.40
C ARG A 58 5.09 8.11 4.91
N ARG A 59 4.47 7.22 5.69
CA ARG A 59 4.36 7.30 7.16
C ARG A 59 3.71 8.59 7.60
N THR A 60 2.68 9.03 6.87
CA THR A 60 1.95 10.25 7.15
C THR A 60 0.52 9.94 7.55
N THR A 61 -0.05 10.83 8.38
CA THR A 61 -1.49 10.84 8.65
C THR A 61 -2.01 12.25 8.41
N THR A 62 -3.03 12.34 7.56
CA THR A 62 -3.80 13.57 7.34
C THR A 62 -5.01 13.52 8.26
N ILE A 63 -5.21 14.58 9.02
CA ILE A 63 -6.19 14.72 10.08
C ILE A 63 -7.02 15.96 9.78
N VAL A 64 -8.33 15.79 9.63
CA VAL A 64 -9.29 16.90 9.51
C VAL A 64 -9.99 17.05 10.84
N PHE A 65 -10.00 18.24 11.41
CA PHE A 65 -10.51 18.48 12.76
C PHE A 65 -11.14 19.85 12.94
N ASP A 66 -12.05 19.97 13.89
CA ASP A 66 -12.68 21.21 14.32
C ASP A 66 -11.75 21.95 15.28
N ARG A 67 -11.24 23.13 14.84
CA ARG A 67 -10.30 23.98 15.61
C ARG A 67 -10.89 24.52 16.92
N THR A 68 -12.20 24.51 17.05
CA THR A 68 -12.86 24.93 18.29
C THR A 68 -12.80 23.86 19.38
N LYS A 69 -12.51 22.60 19.01
CA LYS A 69 -12.53 21.43 19.93
C LYS A 69 -11.14 20.83 20.16
N THR A 70 -10.26 20.92 19.17
CA THR A 70 -8.89 20.42 19.30
C THR A 70 -7.91 21.28 18.49
N CYS A 71 -6.61 21.10 18.72
CA CYS A 71 -5.56 21.80 18.00
C CYS A 71 -4.41 20.83 17.64
N ALA A 72 -3.51 21.27 16.77
CA ALA A 72 -2.35 20.48 16.34
C ALA A 72 -1.50 19.98 17.52
N ASP A 73 -1.21 20.86 18.48
CA ASP A 73 -0.40 20.52 19.67
C ASP A 73 -1.06 19.41 20.49
N SER A 74 -2.39 19.41 20.64
CA SER A 74 -3.13 18.37 21.33
C SER A 74 -3.06 17.03 20.62
N ILE A 75 -3.09 17.03 19.28
CA ILE A 75 -2.93 15.83 18.45
C ILE A 75 -1.52 15.27 18.61
N GLU A 76 -0.50 16.12 18.52
CA GLU A 76 0.90 15.73 18.68
C GLU A 76 1.20 15.19 20.08
N ALA A 77 0.72 15.88 21.12
CA ALA A 77 0.84 15.45 22.51
C ALA A 77 0.16 14.08 22.74
N ARG A 78 -1.03 13.88 22.16
CA ARG A 78 -1.75 12.61 22.27
C ARG A 78 -0.97 11.44 21.63
N LEU A 79 -0.35 11.68 20.48
CA LEU A 79 0.50 10.69 19.84
C LEU A 79 1.76 10.40 20.67
N ALA A 80 2.43 11.45 21.14
CA ALA A 80 3.63 11.33 21.99
C ALA A 80 3.36 10.57 23.30
N ALA A 81 2.18 10.76 23.91
CA ALA A 81 1.76 10.07 25.13
C ALA A 81 1.68 8.54 24.98
N THR A 82 1.63 8.01 23.76
CA THR A 82 1.70 6.56 23.52
C THR A 82 3.09 5.96 23.80
N GLY A 83 4.13 6.79 23.93
CA GLY A 83 5.54 6.37 24.03
C GLY A 83 6.12 5.74 22.77
N ARG A 84 5.27 5.42 21.78
CA ARG A 84 5.65 4.71 20.53
C ARG A 84 5.63 5.61 19.31
N TYR A 85 4.65 6.52 19.21
CA TYR A 85 4.45 7.36 18.04
C TYR A 85 4.86 8.79 18.33
N LYS A 86 5.56 9.40 17.39
CA LYS A 86 5.95 10.81 17.47
C LYS A 86 5.61 11.49 16.15
N ALA A 87 4.79 12.53 16.22
CA ALA A 87 4.50 13.37 15.07
C ALA A 87 5.67 14.32 14.77
N SER A 88 5.85 14.65 13.53
CA SER A 88 6.76 15.69 13.05
C SER A 88 6.14 16.37 11.82
N PRO A 89 6.51 17.62 11.52
CA PRO A 89 6.06 18.30 10.32
C PRO A 89 6.31 17.45 9.07
N TYR A 90 5.39 17.52 8.12
CA TYR A 90 5.50 16.88 6.83
C TYR A 90 5.48 17.94 5.72
N SER A 91 6.41 17.83 4.78
CA SER A 91 6.42 18.62 3.56
C SER A 91 6.45 17.69 2.34
N PRO A 92 5.57 17.89 1.34
CA PRO A 92 5.64 17.17 0.06
C PRO A 92 6.93 17.45 -0.72
N ALA A 93 7.62 18.57 -0.43
CA ALA A 93 8.89 18.92 -1.04
C ALA A 93 10.08 18.12 -0.50
N ASP A 94 9.91 17.48 0.68
CA ASP A 94 10.95 16.64 1.26
C ASP A 94 11.17 15.36 0.44
N THR A 95 12.42 14.92 0.33
CA THR A 95 12.73 13.61 -0.25
C THR A 95 12.49 12.51 0.78
N LEU A 96 11.61 11.58 0.47
CA LEU A 96 11.26 10.45 1.33
C LEU A 96 11.71 9.13 0.72
N ARG A 97 12.99 8.82 0.85
CA ARG A 97 13.56 7.61 0.26
C ARG A 97 13.00 6.33 0.85
N ARG A 98 12.59 5.44 -0.04
CA ARG A 98 12.13 4.07 0.23
C ARG A 98 12.87 3.10 -0.66
N GLY A 99 12.90 1.85 -0.21
CA GLY A 99 13.40 0.73 -1.01
C GLY A 99 12.42 -0.41 -0.95
N MET A 100 12.29 -1.14 -2.07
CA MET A 100 11.55 -2.39 -2.14
C MET A 100 12.28 -3.37 -3.04
N GLY A 101 12.10 -4.67 -2.77
CA GLY A 101 12.44 -5.75 -3.69
C GLY A 101 11.17 -6.26 -4.36
N LEU A 102 11.23 -6.51 -5.65
CA LEU A 102 10.18 -7.19 -6.40
C LEU A 102 10.73 -8.46 -7.04
N ARG A 103 10.09 -9.60 -6.77
CA ARG A 103 10.29 -10.85 -7.47
C ARG A 103 9.52 -10.80 -8.80
N ILE A 104 10.18 -11.18 -9.89
CA ILE A 104 9.63 -11.18 -11.24
C ILE A 104 10.05 -12.48 -11.89
N ASP A 105 9.29 -13.56 -11.66
CA ASP A 105 9.67 -14.91 -12.07
C ASP A 105 9.82 -15.05 -13.58
N ASP A 106 9.14 -14.23 -14.36
CA ASP A 106 9.21 -14.18 -15.82
C ASP A 106 10.27 -13.21 -16.38
N MET A 107 11.17 -12.68 -15.54
CA MET A 107 12.38 -11.95 -15.94
C MET A 107 13.55 -12.93 -16.13
N HIS A 108 13.62 -13.61 -17.29
CA HIS A 108 14.58 -14.71 -17.51
C HIS A 108 15.89 -14.27 -18.18
N CYS A 109 16.00 -13.06 -18.68
CA CYS A 109 17.14 -12.62 -19.47
C CYS A 109 17.50 -11.15 -19.25
N GLN A 110 18.72 -10.76 -19.65
CA GLN A 110 19.20 -9.39 -19.55
C GLN A 110 18.32 -8.43 -20.36
N ASN A 111 17.79 -8.84 -21.52
CA ASN A 111 16.89 -8.01 -22.31
C ASN A 111 15.57 -7.74 -21.58
N CYS A 112 15.06 -8.71 -20.81
CA CYS A 112 13.89 -8.53 -19.96
C CYS A 112 14.17 -7.49 -18.86
N ALA A 113 15.29 -7.63 -18.19
CA ALA A 113 15.71 -6.68 -17.16
C ALA A 113 15.90 -5.26 -17.73
N ASN A 114 16.54 -5.13 -18.90
CA ASN A 114 16.76 -3.84 -19.55
C ASN A 114 15.44 -3.14 -19.93
N LYS A 115 14.42 -3.89 -20.36
CA LYS A 115 13.08 -3.33 -20.66
C LYS A 115 12.43 -2.78 -19.38
N ILE A 116 12.51 -3.53 -18.28
CA ILE A 116 11.97 -3.12 -16.98
C ILE A 116 12.69 -1.86 -16.50
N VAL A 117 14.03 -1.87 -16.48
CA VAL A 117 14.86 -0.73 -16.07
C VAL A 117 14.49 0.51 -16.88
N LYS A 118 14.49 0.42 -18.21
CA LYS A 118 14.16 1.54 -19.11
C LYS A 118 12.76 2.11 -18.83
N ARG A 119 11.79 1.28 -18.50
CA ARG A 119 10.42 1.73 -18.17
C ARG A 119 10.38 2.43 -16.82
N LEU A 120 11.08 1.89 -15.83
CA LEU A 120 11.09 2.44 -14.48
C LEU A 120 11.90 3.74 -14.36
N GLU A 121 12.97 3.92 -15.15
CA GLU A 121 13.74 5.17 -15.23
C GLU A 121 12.90 6.36 -15.70
N GLN A 122 11.78 6.12 -16.38
CA GLN A 122 10.86 7.16 -16.83
C GLN A 122 9.89 7.62 -15.75
N ILE A 123 9.84 6.95 -14.60
CA ILE A 123 8.95 7.29 -13.49
C ILE A 123 9.63 8.33 -12.60
N GLU A 124 9.03 9.51 -12.49
CA GLU A 124 9.52 10.55 -11.59
C GLU A 124 9.57 10.02 -10.16
N GLY A 125 10.72 10.18 -9.52
CA GLY A 125 10.93 9.72 -8.15
C GLY A 125 11.57 8.35 -8.01
N VAL A 126 11.81 7.63 -9.10
CA VAL A 126 12.67 6.43 -9.06
C VAL A 126 14.13 6.86 -9.03
N ASP A 127 14.84 6.48 -7.96
CA ASP A 127 16.21 6.93 -7.71
C ASP A 127 17.28 5.95 -8.22
N SER A 128 17.09 4.65 -7.98
CA SER A 128 18.04 3.62 -8.42
C SER A 128 17.38 2.25 -8.60
N LEU A 129 17.94 1.48 -9.53
CA LEU A 129 17.47 0.18 -9.95
C LEU A 129 18.62 -0.82 -9.94
N ALA A 130 18.44 -1.96 -9.31
CA ALA A 130 19.41 -3.05 -9.24
C ALA A 130 18.74 -4.38 -9.62
N PRO A 131 18.71 -4.74 -10.91
CA PRO A 131 18.16 -6.01 -11.36
C PRO A 131 19.15 -7.16 -11.09
N HIS A 132 18.61 -8.30 -10.66
CA HIS A 132 19.31 -9.57 -10.43
C HIS A 132 18.63 -10.65 -11.25
N VAL A 133 19.05 -10.80 -12.50
CA VAL A 133 18.41 -11.70 -13.47
C VAL A 133 18.52 -13.17 -13.05
N ASP A 134 19.67 -13.57 -12.54
CA ASP A 134 19.94 -14.93 -12.04
C ASP A 134 19.04 -15.35 -10.88
N LYS A 135 18.51 -14.37 -10.16
CA LYS A 135 17.64 -14.56 -8.98
C LYS A 135 16.22 -14.06 -9.20
N HIS A 136 15.90 -13.62 -10.41
CA HIS A 136 14.57 -13.14 -10.80
C HIS A 136 13.99 -12.05 -9.91
N TYR A 137 14.82 -11.10 -9.42
CA TYR A 137 14.32 -9.96 -8.67
C TYR A 137 15.00 -8.65 -9.06
N ILE A 138 14.33 -7.56 -8.75
CA ILE A 138 14.88 -6.20 -8.86
C ILE A 138 14.73 -5.48 -7.52
N PHE A 139 15.79 -4.80 -7.10
CA PHE A 139 15.72 -3.88 -5.97
C PHE A 139 15.59 -2.45 -6.49
N ILE A 140 14.63 -1.70 -5.94
CA ILE A 140 14.23 -0.37 -6.40
C ILE A 140 14.30 0.59 -5.24
N ARG A 141 14.98 1.74 -5.43
CA ARG A 141 14.90 2.88 -4.51
C ARG A 141 14.12 4.00 -5.16
N TYR A 142 13.27 4.65 -4.39
CA TYR A 142 12.39 5.70 -4.88
C TYR A 142 12.04 6.73 -3.79
N ASP A 143 11.60 7.90 -4.22
CA ASP A 143 11.02 8.94 -3.36
C ASP A 143 9.51 8.73 -3.24
N ALA A 144 9.04 8.34 -2.05
CA ALA A 144 7.64 8.08 -1.78
C ALA A 144 6.74 9.34 -1.81
N ASN A 145 7.32 10.55 -1.88
CA ASN A 145 6.56 11.78 -2.12
C ASN A 145 6.26 12.01 -3.61
N ARG A 146 6.98 11.35 -4.52
CA ARG A 146 6.85 11.52 -5.98
C ARG A 146 6.18 10.32 -6.63
N THR A 147 6.48 9.11 -6.18
CA THR A 147 5.89 7.87 -6.69
C THR A 147 5.51 6.92 -5.55
N CYS A 148 4.91 5.79 -5.87
CA CYS A 148 4.52 4.76 -4.90
C CYS A 148 4.75 3.36 -5.47
N LYS A 149 4.66 2.35 -4.60
CA LYS A 149 4.83 0.94 -4.98
C LYS A 149 3.87 0.50 -6.08
N ASP A 150 2.62 0.95 -6.00
CA ASP A 150 1.58 0.54 -6.94
C ASP A 150 1.89 1.06 -8.36
N VAL A 151 2.29 2.33 -8.51
CA VAL A 151 2.72 2.91 -9.80
C VAL A 151 3.90 2.13 -10.39
N ILE A 152 4.86 1.74 -9.55
CA ILE A 152 6.03 0.97 -10.01
C ILE A 152 5.62 -0.45 -10.44
N ARG A 153 4.76 -1.13 -9.66
CA ARG A 153 4.24 -2.47 -9.98
C ARG A 153 3.40 -2.45 -11.25
N GLU A 154 2.53 -1.46 -11.41
CA GLU A 154 1.70 -1.27 -12.61
C GLU A 154 2.56 -1.09 -13.85
N ALA A 155 3.59 -0.24 -13.79
CA ALA A 155 4.51 -0.02 -14.91
C ALA A 155 5.24 -1.30 -15.35
N ILE A 156 5.57 -2.18 -14.41
CA ILE A 156 6.13 -3.51 -14.71
C ILE A 156 5.05 -4.43 -15.32
N GLY A 157 3.83 -4.38 -14.79
CA GLY A 157 2.68 -5.12 -15.27
C GLY A 157 2.29 -4.76 -16.70
N GLU A 158 2.38 -3.48 -17.08
CA GLU A 158 2.14 -3.00 -18.46
C GLU A 158 3.07 -3.66 -19.48
N LEU A 159 4.30 -4.00 -19.08
CA LEU A 159 5.26 -4.74 -19.91
C LEU A 159 4.92 -6.25 -20.02
N GLY A 160 3.93 -6.73 -19.29
CA GLY A 160 3.49 -8.11 -19.26
C GLY A 160 4.16 -8.97 -18.18
N TYR A 161 4.87 -8.38 -17.22
CA TYR A 161 5.47 -9.09 -16.09
C TYR A 161 4.54 -9.11 -14.88
N THR A 162 4.78 -10.06 -13.96
CA THR A 162 3.92 -10.27 -12.79
C THR A 162 4.75 -10.10 -11.49
N PRO A 163 5.02 -8.84 -11.07
CA PRO A 163 5.83 -8.55 -9.89
C PRO A 163 5.08 -8.86 -8.59
N VAL A 164 5.75 -9.53 -7.65
CA VAL A 164 5.33 -9.71 -6.25
C VAL A 164 6.43 -9.25 -5.30
N ASN A 165 6.11 -9.08 -4.02
CA ASN A 165 7.09 -8.70 -3.00
C ASN A 165 8.25 -9.70 -2.96
N TYR A 166 9.47 -9.20 -2.87
CA TYR A 166 10.69 -10.00 -2.67
C TYR A 166 11.31 -9.71 -1.30
N TYR A 167 11.60 -10.77 -0.58
CA TYR A 167 12.34 -10.73 0.67
C TYR A 167 13.51 -11.70 0.60
N SER A 168 14.68 -11.29 1.10
CA SER A 168 15.84 -12.19 1.25
C SER A 168 15.75 -13.04 2.53
N ASP A 169 14.55 -13.37 3.01
CA ASP A 169 14.29 -14.21 4.16
C ASP A 169 14.17 -15.67 3.70
N PRO A 170 14.93 -16.62 4.29
CA PRO A 170 14.86 -18.03 3.92
C PRO A 170 13.49 -18.68 4.22
N LYS A 171 12.64 -18.06 5.04
CA LYS A 171 11.27 -18.53 5.32
C LYS A 171 10.29 -18.18 4.21
N VAL A 172 10.63 -17.20 3.36
CA VAL A 172 9.79 -16.75 2.26
C VAL A 172 10.08 -17.60 1.02
N ALA A 173 9.04 -17.98 0.34
CA ALA A 173 9.08 -18.66 -0.95
C ALA A 173 8.20 -17.93 -1.97
N PHE A 174 8.38 -18.31 -3.23
CA PHE A 174 7.72 -17.70 -4.38
C PHE A 174 7.14 -18.81 -5.24
N ALA A 175 5.96 -18.57 -5.80
CA ALA A 175 5.34 -19.43 -6.78
C ALA A 175 4.87 -18.62 -7.96
N TYR A 176 4.96 -19.21 -9.15
CA TYR A 176 4.49 -18.63 -10.39
C TYR A 176 3.68 -19.68 -11.17
N TYR A 177 2.49 -19.31 -11.61
CA TYR A 177 1.55 -20.19 -12.29
C TYR A 177 1.03 -19.54 -13.56
N ASN A 178 0.70 -20.36 -14.55
CA ASN A 178 -0.18 -19.97 -15.64
C ASN A 178 -1.63 -20.12 -15.14
N ILE A 179 -2.47 -19.15 -15.48
CA ILE A 179 -3.91 -19.17 -15.22
C ILE A 179 -4.67 -18.72 -16.48
N PRO A 180 -5.94 -19.12 -16.64
CA PRO A 180 -6.79 -18.54 -17.67
C PRO A 180 -6.84 -17.01 -17.54
N LYS A 181 -6.77 -16.29 -18.67
CA LYS A 181 -6.74 -14.82 -18.65
C LYS A 181 -7.96 -14.20 -17.98
N GLU A 182 -9.11 -14.81 -18.14
CA GLU A 182 -10.36 -14.43 -17.48
C GLU A 182 -10.32 -14.53 -15.96
N GLN A 183 -9.39 -15.33 -15.43
CA GLN A 183 -9.13 -15.45 -13.99
C GLN A 183 -8.02 -14.52 -13.49
N ALA A 184 -7.33 -13.79 -14.36
CA ALA A 184 -6.30 -12.84 -13.98
C ALA A 184 -6.91 -11.49 -13.51
N THR A 185 -7.61 -11.51 -12.39
CA THR A 185 -8.41 -10.40 -11.84
C THR A 185 -8.06 -10.10 -10.39
N GLU A 186 -8.45 -8.93 -9.90
CA GLU A 186 -8.35 -8.56 -8.48
C GLU A 186 -9.07 -9.57 -7.57
N GLU A 187 -10.21 -10.11 -8.00
CA GLU A 187 -10.95 -11.13 -7.25
C GLU A 187 -10.09 -12.38 -6.99
N THR A 188 -9.26 -12.77 -7.92
CA THR A 188 -8.32 -13.89 -7.76
C THR A 188 -7.27 -13.60 -6.69
N ILE A 189 -6.75 -12.36 -6.67
CA ILE A 189 -5.81 -11.89 -5.64
C ILE A 189 -6.50 -11.91 -4.27
N ASP A 190 -7.69 -11.33 -4.17
CA ASP A 190 -8.43 -11.25 -2.91
C ASP A 190 -8.75 -12.63 -2.33
N LYS A 191 -9.17 -13.59 -3.16
CA LYS A 191 -9.43 -14.97 -2.75
C LYS A 191 -8.21 -15.62 -2.10
N LEU A 192 -7.04 -15.42 -2.70
CA LEU A 192 -5.78 -15.98 -2.18
C LEU A 192 -5.37 -15.32 -0.87
N LEU A 193 -5.40 -13.99 -0.81
CA LEU A 193 -5.00 -13.24 0.39
C LEU A 193 -5.92 -13.50 1.59
N VAL A 194 -7.21 -13.74 1.35
CA VAL A 194 -8.18 -14.10 2.40
C VAL A 194 -8.05 -15.56 2.84
N TYR A 195 -7.58 -16.45 1.97
CA TYR A 195 -7.47 -17.89 2.25
C TYR A 195 -6.50 -18.18 3.39
N SER A 196 -5.35 -17.51 3.45
CA SER A 196 -4.33 -17.78 4.47
C SER A 196 -3.41 -16.59 4.71
N ASP A 197 -3.17 -16.28 5.99
CA ASP A 197 -2.16 -15.30 6.43
C ASP A 197 -0.72 -15.69 6.04
N ALA A 198 -0.50 -16.96 5.64
CA ALA A 198 0.76 -17.40 5.09
C ALA A 198 1.06 -16.85 3.68
N ILE A 199 0.07 -16.30 2.98
CA ILE A 199 0.24 -15.63 1.70
C ILE A 199 0.49 -14.14 1.96
N ASP A 200 1.73 -13.68 1.70
CA ASP A 200 2.13 -12.28 1.94
C ASP A 200 1.70 -11.34 0.81
N ASP A 201 1.78 -11.84 -0.43
CA ASP A 201 1.45 -11.05 -1.62
C ASP A 201 1.05 -11.95 -2.79
N ALA A 202 0.10 -11.51 -3.57
CA ALA A 202 -0.31 -12.13 -4.81
C ALA A 202 -0.49 -11.07 -5.90
N ASN A 203 -0.19 -11.43 -7.14
CA ASN A 203 -0.39 -10.55 -8.29
C ASN A 203 -0.71 -11.36 -9.54
N VAL A 204 -1.48 -10.78 -10.44
CA VAL A 204 -1.87 -11.39 -11.71
C VAL A 204 -1.51 -10.51 -12.89
N ASN A 205 -1.34 -11.10 -14.07
CA ASN A 205 -1.18 -10.37 -15.30
C ASN A 205 -2.16 -10.87 -16.37
N LEU A 206 -3.14 -10.03 -16.71
CA LEU A 206 -4.18 -10.33 -17.68
C LEU A 206 -3.61 -10.58 -19.10
N LYS A 207 -2.54 -9.87 -19.51
CA LYS A 207 -1.96 -10.00 -20.85
C LYS A 207 -1.37 -11.40 -21.08
N LYS A 208 -0.73 -11.95 -20.04
CA LYS A 208 -0.11 -13.29 -20.08
C LYS A 208 -1.01 -14.39 -19.56
N GLY A 209 -1.94 -14.12 -18.65
CA GLY A 209 -2.63 -15.15 -17.91
C GLY A 209 -1.67 -15.79 -16.90
N SER A 210 -1.09 -14.98 -16.02
CA SER A 210 -0.14 -15.44 -15.02
C SER A 210 -0.53 -15.00 -13.62
N LEU A 211 -0.15 -15.78 -12.64
CA LEU A 211 -0.31 -15.55 -11.21
C LEU A 211 1.05 -15.75 -10.54
N ALA A 212 1.49 -14.76 -9.77
CA ALA A 212 2.67 -14.86 -8.91
C ALA A 212 2.25 -14.69 -7.46
N VAL A 213 2.90 -15.43 -6.56
CA VAL A 213 2.58 -15.44 -5.12
C VAL A 213 3.86 -15.44 -4.31
N THR A 214 3.90 -14.61 -3.26
CA THR A 214 4.90 -14.65 -2.18
C THR A 214 4.25 -15.23 -0.94
N TYR A 215 4.87 -16.24 -0.31
CA TYR A 215 4.29 -16.93 0.83
C TYR A 215 5.34 -17.42 1.83
N PHE A 216 4.91 -17.73 3.07
CA PHE A 216 5.76 -18.27 4.14
C PHE A 216 5.77 -19.81 4.08
N LYS A 217 6.88 -20.39 3.62
CA LYS A 217 7.01 -21.84 3.36
C LYS A 217 7.02 -22.73 4.62
N ASN A 218 7.17 -22.15 5.79
CA ASN A 218 7.02 -22.85 7.07
C ASN A 218 5.56 -23.07 7.49
N GLU A 219 4.63 -22.35 6.85
CA GLU A 219 3.19 -22.40 7.15
C GLU A 219 2.38 -22.97 5.99
N LEU A 220 2.86 -22.81 4.75
CA LEU A 220 2.20 -23.25 3.53
C LEU A 220 3.23 -23.83 2.55
N SER A 221 3.07 -25.07 2.08
CA SER A 221 3.93 -25.63 1.03
C SER A 221 3.47 -25.22 -0.36
N ALA A 222 4.35 -25.37 -1.38
CA ALA A 222 3.99 -25.09 -2.77
C ALA A 222 2.82 -25.94 -3.27
N ASP A 223 2.78 -27.23 -2.88
CA ASP A 223 1.70 -28.15 -3.25
C ASP A 223 0.37 -27.75 -2.59
N GLN A 224 0.42 -27.36 -1.31
CA GLN A 224 -0.78 -26.84 -0.62
C GLN A 224 -1.27 -25.54 -1.21
N LEU A 225 -0.37 -24.64 -1.66
CA LEU A 225 -0.75 -23.41 -2.32
C LEU A 225 -1.46 -23.67 -3.67
N LEU A 226 -0.95 -24.63 -4.46
CA LEU A 226 -1.57 -25.03 -5.72
C LEU A 226 -2.95 -25.67 -5.49
N GLU A 227 -3.03 -26.56 -4.50
CA GLU A 227 -4.31 -27.17 -4.11
C GLU A 227 -5.33 -26.11 -3.63
N ALA A 228 -4.88 -25.14 -2.82
CA ALA A 228 -5.71 -24.04 -2.38
C ALA A 228 -6.23 -23.21 -3.57
N ALA A 229 -5.37 -22.90 -4.55
CA ALA A 229 -5.80 -22.21 -5.76
C ALA A 229 -6.93 -22.98 -6.46
N HIS A 230 -6.79 -24.31 -6.63
CA HIS A 230 -7.83 -25.15 -7.26
C HIS A 230 -9.13 -25.16 -6.43
N GLN A 231 -9.04 -25.27 -5.09
CA GLN A 231 -10.21 -25.22 -4.21
C GLN A 231 -10.97 -23.87 -4.30
N LEU A 232 -10.24 -22.78 -4.56
CA LEU A 232 -10.79 -21.45 -4.78
C LEU A 232 -11.34 -21.25 -6.21
N GLY A 233 -11.29 -22.29 -7.05
CA GLY A 233 -11.75 -22.24 -8.44
C GLY A 233 -10.75 -21.56 -9.40
N ILE A 234 -9.50 -21.39 -8.99
CA ILE A 234 -8.42 -20.84 -9.80
C ILE A 234 -7.73 -21.99 -10.52
N ASN A 235 -7.80 -22.02 -11.86
CA ASN A 235 -7.18 -23.06 -12.68
C ASN A 235 -5.68 -22.76 -12.89
N ALA A 236 -4.92 -22.88 -11.80
CA ALA A 236 -3.49 -22.63 -11.77
C ALA A 236 -2.72 -23.86 -12.26
N GLU A 237 -1.76 -23.64 -13.15
CA GLU A 237 -0.87 -24.68 -13.70
C GLU A 237 0.58 -24.24 -13.58
N MET A 238 1.47 -25.18 -13.28
CA MET A 238 2.91 -24.92 -13.29
C MET A 238 3.34 -24.51 -14.71
N PRO A 239 4.15 -23.45 -14.86
CA PRO A 239 4.66 -23.08 -16.17
C PRO A 239 5.54 -24.19 -16.75
N ALA A 240 5.49 -24.38 -18.05
CA ALA A 240 6.46 -25.25 -18.73
C ALA A 240 7.90 -24.74 -18.50
N PRO A 241 8.90 -25.62 -18.38
CA PRO A 241 10.29 -25.21 -18.26
C PRO A 241 10.67 -24.25 -19.37
N HIS A 242 11.26 -23.14 -19.02
CA HIS A 242 11.68 -22.12 -20.00
C HIS A 242 12.94 -22.62 -20.72
N GLU A 243 12.83 -22.93 -22.00
CA GLU A 243 13.99 -23.07 -22.87
C GLU A 243 14.49 -21.68 -23.23
N CYS A 244 15.63 -21.27 -22.71
CA CYS A 244 16.32 -20.07 -23.18
C CYS A 244 16.73 -20.30 -24.63
N LYS A 245 16.03 -19.69 -25.59
CA LYS A 245 16.54 -19.55 -26.95
C LYS A 245 17.64 -18.49 -26.90
N GLU A 246 18.89 -18.93 -27.08
CA GLU A 246 20.07 -18.08 -27.29
C GLU A 246 19.86 -17.10 -28.46
#